data_a3b21643da13c608e5be0cd04bbad367
#
_entry.id   a3b21643da13c608e5be0cd04bbad367
#
_cell.length_a   1.000
_cell.length_b   1.000
_cell.length_c   1.000
_cell.angle_alpha   90.00
_cell.angle_beta   90.00
_cell.angle_gamma   90.00
#
_symmetry.space_group_name_H-M   'P 1'
#
loop_
_entity.id
_entity.type
_entity.pdbx_description
1 polymer ?
#
loop_
_entity_poly.entity_id
_entity_poly.type
_entity_poly.pdbx_seq_one_letter_code
_entity_poly.pdbx_strand_id
1 'polypeptide(L)'
;MKALITGHTSGIGKAILENCPSDYEVQGISRTTGYDVANNLADVLGFIKEYQPDVFFNNVWGDGNQNQIATWFVDRFEKGVMITTGSVLAYTHLADNLDGFYDGLISQPYMHYSDTKAKLLLEAFMWKVRNKEAKNVYWTNYSLGMTKTGLTNRDTNGDFDSTKHKDYPMLDPDDIAKRMWKDIENKLYLEQFEVAIEQNRDWKDRSRVEVFMDLVTNLEIYGA
;
A
#
# COMPACT_ATOMS: atom_id res chain seq x y z
N MET A 1 -21.38 2.48 5.90
CA MET A 1 -20.34 3.18 5.11
C MET A 1 -20.01 2.35 3.87
N LYS A 2 -19.56 2.98 2.77
CA LYS A 2 -19.16 2.28 1.54
C LYS A 2 -17.65 2.06 1.53
N ALA A 3 -17.21 0.83 1.28
CA ALA A 3 -15.81 0.49 1.10
C ALA A 3 -15.54 -0.05 -0.30
N LEU A 4 -14.42 0.34 -0.89
CA LEU A 4 -13.97 -0.14 -2.20
C LEU A 4 -12.58 -0.76 -2.08
N ILE A 5 -12.37 -1.90 -2.76
CA ILE A 5 -11.10 -2.62 -2.72
C ILE A 5 -10.63 -2.91 -4.15
N THR A 6 -9.42 -2.47 -4.54
CA THR A 6 -8.79 -2.96 -5.76
C THR A 6 -8.07 -4.28 -5.51
N GLY A 7 -8.24 -5.29 -6.41
CA GLY A 7 -7.58 -6.58 -6.31
C GLY A 7 -8.16 -7.52 -5.25
N HIS A 8 -9.47 -7.49 -5.05
CA HIS A 8 -10.20 -8.22 -4.01
C HIS A 8 -10.26 -9.75 -4.20
N THR A 9 -9.76 -10.29 -5.28
CA THR A 9 -9.91 -11.71 -5.63
C THR A 9 -8.80 -12.61 -5.11
N SER A 10 -7.70 -12.04 -4.61
CA SER A 10 -6.56 -12.81 -4.06
C SER A 10 -5.75 -12.01 -3.06
N GLY A 11 -4.90 -12.70 -2.29
CA GLY A 11 -3.94 -12.11 -1.38
C GLY A 11 -4.55 -11.13 -0.39
N ILE A 12 -3.89 -9.99 -0.18
CA ILE A 12 -4.28 -8.97 0.80
C ILE A 12 -5.68 -8.42 0.48
N GLY A 13 -5.98 -8.12 -0.79
CA GLY A 13 -7.28 -7.58 -1.17
C GLY A 13 -8.44 -8.53 -0.87
N LYS A 14 -8.23 -9.85 -1.05
CA LYS A 14 -9.21 -10.88 -0.66
C LYS A 14 -9.39 -10.90 0.87
N ALA A 15 -8.30 -10.89 1.60
CA ALA A 15 -8.34 -10.86 3.07
C ALA A 15 -9.06 -9.60 3.60
N ILE A 16 -8.86 -8.42 3.00
CA ILE A 16 -9.58 -7.20 3.37
C ILE A 16 -11.09 -7.37 3.14
N LEU A 17 -11.50 -7.99 2.03
CA LEU A 17 -12.90 -8.28 1.74
C LEU A 17 -13.50 -9.24 2.76
N GLU A 18 -12.82 -10.34 3.05
CA GLU A 18 -13.31 -11.41 3.95
C GLU A 18 -13.37 -10.98 5.42
N ASN A 19 -12.54 -10.02 5.83
CA ASN A 19 -12.51 -9.46 7.18
C ASN A 19 -13.28 -8.12 7.29
N CYS A 20 -14.10 -7.76 6.31
CA CYS A 20 -14.87 -6.53 6.31
C CYS A 20 -15.90 -6.54 7.45
N PRO A 21 -15.96 -5.50 8.30
CA PRO A 21 -16.99 -5.37 9.31
C PRO A 21 -18.39 -5.26 8.69
N SER A 22 -19.41 -5.80 9.38
CA SER A 22 -20.77 -5.95 8.85
C SER A 22 -21.53 -4.63 8.62
N ASP A 23 -21.04 -3.52 9.16
CA ASP A 23 -21.60 -2.19 8.97
C ASP A 23 -21.10 -1.47 7.70
N TYR A 24 -20.23 -2.13 6.92
CA TYR A 24 -19.76 -1.66 5.64
C TYR A 24 -20.46 -2.37 4.47
N GLU A 25 -20.91 -1.59 3.48
CA GLU A 25 -21.21 -2.06 2.14
C GLU A 25 -19.89 -2.11 1.37
N VAL A 26 -19.38 -3.31 1.08
CA VAL A 26 -18.07 -3.47 0.42
C VAL A 26 -18.22 -3.90 -1.03
N GLN A 27 -17.47 -3.22 -1.92
CA GLN A 27 -17.36 -3.57 -3.33
C GLN A 27 -15.88 -3.85 -3.67
N GLY A 28 -15.63 -4.94 -4.40
CA GLY A 28 -14.32 -5.25 -4.93
C GLY A 28 -14.25 -5.08 -6.44
N ILE A 29 -13.14 -4.55 -6.95
CA ILE A 29 -12.83 -4.50 -8.38
C ILE A 29 -11.47 -5.17 -8.66
N SER A 30 -11.39 -5.85 -9.81
CA SER A 30 -10.19 -6.59 -10.23
C SER A 30 -10.24 -6.91 -11.72
N ARG A 31 -9.16 -7.46 -12.26
CA ARG A 31 -9.11 -7.93 -13.65
C ARG A 31 -10.24 -8.92 -13.98
N THR A 32 -10.54 -9.82 -13.05
CA THR A 32 -11.58 -10.83 -13.22
C THR A 32 -13.00 -10.25 -13.24
N THR A 33 -13.17 -9.04 -12.73
CA THR A 33 -14.43 -8.28 -12.77
C THR A 33 -14.44 -7.17 -13.84
N GLY A 34 -13.45 -7.18 -14.75
CA GLY A 34 -13.37 -6.23 -15.86
C GLY A 34 -12.57 -4.95 -15.58
N TYR A 35 -11.99 -4.81 -14.40
CA TYR A 35 -11.22 -3.62 -13.99
C TYR A 35 -9.73 -3.93 -13.85
N ASP A 36 -8.96 -3.69 -14.91
CA ASP A 36 -7.51 -3.90 -14.90
C ASP A 36 -6.77 -2.59 -14.61
N VAL A 37 -6.24 -2.48 -13.38
CA VAL A 37 -5.49 -1.29 -12.94
C VAL A 37 -4.27 -1.02 -13.84
N ALA A 38 -3.63 -2.06 -14.37
CA ALA A 38 -2.45 -1.89 -15.22
C ALA A 38 -2.80 -1.42 -16.64
N ASN A 39 -3.91 -1.92 -17.22
CA ASN A 39 -4.19 -1.74 -18.65
C ASN A 39 -5.44 -0.89 -18.93
N ASN A 40 -6.31 -0.68 -17.94
CA ASN A 40 -7.57 0.06 -18.12
C ASN A 40 -7.84 1.03 -16.95
N LEU A 41 -6.90 1.94 -16.74
CA LEU A 41 -6.96 2.90 -15.63
C LEU A 41 -8.21 3.80 -15.72
N ALA A 42 -8.63 4.18 -16.91
CA ALA A 42 -9.78 5.09 -17.10
C ALA A 42 -11.08 4.50 -16.54
N ASP A 43 -11.34 3.22 -16.79
CA ASP A 43 -12.55 2.54 -16.28
C ASP A 43 -12.48 2.35 -14.78
N VAL A 44 -11.27 2.08 -14.23
CA VAL A 44 -11.05 2.00 -12.78
C VAL A 44 -11.38 3.34 -12.12
N LEU A 45 -10.85 4.46 -12.63
CA LEU A 45 -11.14 5.80 -12.13
C LEU A 45 -12.62 6.18 -12.30
N GLY A 46 -13.22 5.80 -13.41
CA GLY A 46 -14.66 5.96 -13.66
C GLY A 46 -15.51 5.27 -12.60
N PHE A 47 -15.19 4.02 -12.30
CA PHE A 47 -15.89 3.23 -11.28
C PHE A 47 -15.72 3.84 -9.88
N ILE A 48 -14.49 4.21 -9.48
CA ILE A 48 -14.24 4.84 -8.17
C ILE A 48 -15.06 6.13 -8.03
N LYS A 49 -15.13 6.95 -9.10
CA LYS A 49 -15.90 8.18 -9.13
C LYS A 49 -17.40 7.94 -8.99
N GLU A 50 -17.95 6.91 -9.62
CA GLU A 50 -19.37 6.57 -9.56
C GLU A 50 -19.75 5.97 -8.20
N TYR A 51 -18.93 5.06 -7.68
CA TYR A 51 -19.20 4.36 -6.44
C TYR A 51 -19.13 5.27 -5.20
N GLN A 52 -18.27 6.30 -5.21
CA GLN A 52 -18.08 7.25 -4.11
C GLN A 52 -17.79 6.56 -2.75
N PRO A 53 -16.67 5.85 -2.62
CA PRO A 53 -16.35 5.14 -1.38
C PRO A 53 -16.04 6.10 -0.22
N ASP A 54 -16.53 5.76 0.99
CA ASP A 54 -16.10 6.40 2.24
C ASP A 54 -14.71 5.89 2.67
N VAL A 55 -14.41 4.60 2.36
CA VAL A 55 -13.11 3.95 2.57
C VAL A 55 -12.65 3.30 1.28
N PHE A 56 -11.42 3.61 0.86
CA PHE A 56 -10.85 3.07 -0.36
C PHE A 56 -9.52 2.35 -0.10
N PHE A 57 -9.50 1.04 -0.32
CA PHE A 57 -8.28 0.23 -0.30
C PHE A 57 -7.68 0.16 -1.71
N ASN A 58 -6.73 1.03 -1.98
CA ASN A 58 -5.95 1.04 -3.22
C ASN A 58 -4.79 0.06 -3.10
N ASN A 59 -5.09 -1.23 -3.36
CA ASN A 59 -4.19 -2.34 -3.03
C ASN A 59 -3.37 -2.84 -4.25
N VAL A 60 -3.87 -2.70 -5.48
CA VAL A 60 -3.17 -3.22 -6.68
C VAL A 60 -2.05 -2.29 -7.12
N TRP A 61 -0.84 -2.82 -7.27
CA TRP A 61 0.29 -2.05 -7.79
C TRP A 61 0.08 -1.56 -9.24
N GLY A 62 -0.39 -2.47 -10.15
CA GLY A 62 -0.78 -2.09 -11.51
C GLY A 62 0.29 -1.36 -12.30
N ASP A 63 1.56 -1.81 -12.21
CA ASP A 63 2.71 -1.20 -12.86
C ASP A 63 2.91 0.30 -12.55
N GLY A 64 2.68 0.67 -11.29
CA GLY A 64 2.76 2.06 -10.82
C GLY A 64 1.46 2.86 -10.92
N ASN A 65 0.41 2.36 -11.57
CA ASN A 65 -0.88 3.05 -11.65
C ASN A 65 -1.56 3.22 -10.28
N GLN A 66 -1.13 2.46 -9.25
CA GLN A 66 -1.53 2.68 -7.87
C GLN A 66 -1.30 4.14 -7.42
N ASN A 67 -0.15 4.72 -7.80
CA ASN A 67 0.19 6.11 -7.47
C ASN A 67 -0.75 7.09 -8.17
N GLN A 68 -1.04 6.86 -9.46
CA GLN A 68 -1.94 7.70 -10.23
C GLN A 68 -3.37 7.68 -9.66
N ILE A 69 -3.85 6.49 -9.24
CA ILE A 69 -5.15 6.35 -8.57
C ILE A 69 -5.14 7.11 -7.24
N ALA A 70 -4.06 6.99 -6.47
CA ALA A 70 -3.97 7.62 -5.16
C ALA A 70 -4.00 9.15 -5.26
N THR A 71 -3.15 9.75 -6.09
CA THR A 71 -3.14 11.21 -6.31
C THR A 71 -4.46 11.69 -6.88
N TRP A 72 -5.01 10.97 -7.87
CA TRP A 72 -6.31 11.31 -8.45
C TRP A 72 -7.44 11.29 -7.41
N PHE A 73 -7.45 10.30 -6.49
CA PHE A 73 -8.46 10.18 -5.44
C PHE A 73 -8.41 11.39 -4.50
N VAL A 74 -7.24 11.70 -3.96
CA VAL A 74 -7.11 12.81 -3.00
C VAL A 74 -7.37 14.18 -3.64
N ASP A 75 -7.12 14.33 -4.94
CA ASP A 75 -7.42 15.57 -5.67
C ASP A 75 -8.91 15.76 -5.92
N ARG A 76 -9.65 14.68 -6.15
CA ARG A 76 -11.05 14.72 -6.62
C ARG A 76 -12.10 14.57 -5.53
N PHE A 77 -11.75 13.92 -4.43
CA PHE A 77 -12.68 13.69 -3.34
C PHE A 77 -12.56 14.79 -2.29
N GLU A 78 -13.69 15.17 -1.70
CA GLU A 78 -13.76 16.15 -0.61
C GLU A 78 -13.72 15.48 0.76
N LYS A 79 -14.04 14.19 0.84
CA LYS A 79 -14.02 13.38 2.05
C LYS A 79 -13.73 11.92 1.72
N GLY A 80 -13.15 11.20 2.67
CA GLY A 80 -12.90 9.76 2.55
C GLY A 80 -11.58 9.36 3.19
N VAL A 81 -11.41 8.06 3.37
CA VAL A 81 -10.18 7.45 3.86
C VAL A 81 -9.61 6.56 2.77
N MET A 82 -8.39 6.83 2.35
CA MET A 82 -7.66 5.95 1.44
C MET A 82 -6.55 5.22 2.18
N ILE A 83 -6.54 3.91 2.02
CA ILE A 83 -5.47 3.02 2.47
C ILE A 83 -4.74 2.50 1.24
N THR A 84 -3.43 2.72 1.17
CA THR A 84 -2.58 2.14 0.13
C THR A 84 -1.72 1.02 0.69
N THR A 85 -1.56 -0.08 -0.07
CA THR A 85 -0.58 -1.12 0.26
C THR A 85 0.77 -0.74 -0.33
N GLY A 86 1.63 -0.24 0.51
CA GLY A 86 3.03 0.02 0.23
C GLY A 86 3.91 -1.22 0.40
N SER A 87 5.20 -1.01 0.50
CA SER A 87 6.19 -2.07 0.74
C SER A 87 7.36 -1.50 1.54
N VAL A 88 7.93 -2.32 2.41
CA VAL A 88 9.21 -1.97 3.07
C VAL A 88 10.36 -1.84 2.06
N LEU A 89 10.22 -2.39 0.85
CA LEU A 89 11.16 -2.16 -0.23
C LEU A 89 11.20 -0.68 -0.71
N ALA A 90 10.19 0.12 -0.36
CA ALA A 90 10.22 1.57 -0.55
C ALA A 90 11.47 2.21 0.09
N TYR A 91 11.93 1.67 1.21
CA TYR A 91 13.08 2.19 1.94
C TYR A 91 14.43 1.80 1.34
N THR A 92 14.50 0.85 0.42
CA THR A 92 15.77 0.39 -0.17
C THR A 92 16.44 1.44 -1.05
N HIS A 93 15.66 2.32 -1.71
CA HIS A 93 16.17 3.44 -2.47
C HIS A 93 16.58 4.63 -1.60
N LEU A 94 16.21 4.60 -0.33
CA LEU A 94 16.22 5.75 0.54
C LEU A 94 17.35 5.65 1.57
N ALA A 95 17.98 4.49 1.66
CA ALA A 95 19.10 4.24 2.55
C ALA A 95 20.25 3.69 1.72
N ASP A 96 21.15 4.58 1.28
CA ASP A 96 22.46 4.18 0.71
C ASP A 96 23.32 3.31 1.65
N ASN A 97 22.78 2.97 2.83
CA ASN A 97 23.50 2.31 3.92
C ASN A 97 22.67 1.26 4.67
N LEU A 98 21.73 0.58 4.05
CA LEU A 98 21.21 -0.67 4.63
C LEU A 98 22.22 -1.78 4.34
N ASP A 99 23.26 -1.85 5.18
CA ASP A 99 24.35 -2.81 5.12
C ASP A 99 23.89 -4.19 4.64
N GLY A 100 24.24 -4.53 3.39
CA GLY A 100 24.33 -5.89 2.88
C GLY A 100 23.05 -6.73 2.80
N PHE A 101 21.93 -6.33 3.40
CA PHE A 101 20.72 -7.15 3.44
C PHE A 101 20.00 -7.24 2.08
N TYR A 102 20.13 -6.21 1.26
CA TYR A 102 19.50 -6.16 -0.07
C TYR A 102 20.49 -6.36 -1.22
N ASP A 103 21.79 -6.46 -0.94
CA ASP A 103 22.82 -6.80 -1.94
C ASP A 103 22.54 -8.19 -2.50
N GLY A 104 21.90 -8.25 -3.63
CA GLY A 104 21.51 -9.50 -4.33
C GLY A 104 20.00 -9.76 -4.42
N LEU A 105 19.15 -9.05 -3.66
CA LEU A 105 17.69 -9.15 -3.79
C LEU A 105 17.13 -8.18 -4.82
N ILE A 106 17.87 -7.14 -5.19
CA ILE A 106 17.39 -6.11 -6.12
C ILE A 106 17.78 -6.47 -7.55
N SER A 107 17.05 -7.40 -8.15
CA SER A 107 17.05 -7.55 -9.60
C SER A 107 16.28 -6.40 -10.26
N GLN A 108 16.59 -6.08 -11.51
CA GLN A 108 15.96 -4.98 -12.28
C GLN A 108 14.43 -4.85 -12.12
N PRO A 109 13.63 -5.93 -12.12
CA PRO A 109 12.17 -5.84 -11.90
C PRO A 109 11.78 -5.28 -10.51
N TYR A 110 12.58 -5.57 -9.49
CA TYR A 110 12.32 -5.08 -8.13
C TYR A 110 12.68 -3.60 -7.95
N MET A 111 13.62 -3.08 -8.74
CA MET A 111 13.98 -1.65 -8.68
C MET A 111 12.79 -0.78 -9.08
N HIS A 112 12.11 -1.08 -10.18
CA HIS A 112 10.92 -0.33 -10.60
C HIS A 112 9.78 -0.42 -9.58
N TYR A 113 9.54 -1.62 -9.05
CA TYR A 113 8.56 -1.81 -7.97
C TYR A 113 8.90 -0.98 -6.72
N SER A 114 10.17 -1.06 -6.27
CA SER A 114 10.67 -0.34 -5.10
C SER A 114 10.56 1.18 -5.28
N ASP A 115 10.96 1.71 -6.45
CA ASP A 115 10.85 3.12 -6.79
C ASP A 115 9.40 3.61 -6.77
N THR A 116 8.48 2.86 -7.38
CA THR A 116 7.05 3.23 -7.37
C THR A 116 6.45 3.19 -5.97
N LYS A 117 6.89 2.27 -5.10
CA LYS A 117 6.45 2.21 -3.70
C LYS A 117 7.06 3.32 -2.85
N ALA A 118 8.29 3.74 -3.14
CA ALA A 118 8.92 4.90 -2.51
C ALA A 118 8.16 6.19 -2.85
N LYS A 119 7.81 6.38 -4.12
CA LYS A 119 6.98 7.52 -4.55
C LYS A 119 5.62 7.53 -3.86
N LEU A 120 4.95 6.36 -3.75
CA LEU A 120 3.67 6.24 -3.07
C LEU A 120 3.75 6.68 -1.61
N LEU A 121 4.79 6.26 -0.89
CA LEU A 121 5.02 6.64 0.50
C LEU A 121 5.27 8.14 0.63
N LEU A 122 6.12 8.69 -0.24
CA LEU A 122 6.42 10.12 -0.26
C LEU A 122 5.17 10.96 -0.54
N GLU A 123 4.37 10.58 -1.51
CA GLU A 123 3.13 11.27 -1.85
C GLU A 123 2.12 11.25 -0.69
N ALA A 124 2.00 10.12 0.04
CA ALA A 124 1.18 10.03 1.24
C ALA A 124 1.66 11.00 2.34
N PHE A 125 2.97 11.10 2.54
CA PHE A 125 3.54 12.07 3.47
C PHE A 125 3.29 13.52 3.03
N MET A 126 3.60 13.83 1.78
CA MET A 126 3.40 15.19 1.24
C MET A 126 1.94 15.61 1.30
N TRP A 127 1.02 14.65 1.06
CA TRP A 127 -0.41 14.88 1.26
C TRP A 127 -0.72 15.22 2.72
N LYS A 128 -0.21 14.44 3.67
CA LYS A 128 -0.41 14.68 5.11
C LYS A 128 0.09 16.06 5.55
N VAL A 129 1.25 16.49 5.03
CA VAL A 129 1.86 17.79 5.37
C VAL A 129 1.06 18.95 4.77
N ARG A 130 0.67 18.84 3.49
CA ARG A 130 0.00 19.93 2.75
C ARG A 130 -1.47 20.11 3.11
N ASN A 131 -2.15 19.02 3.47
CA ASN A 131 -3.60 19.02 3.67
C ASN A 131 -4.05 19.01 5.12
N LYS A 132 -3.22 19.46 6.04
CA LYS A 132 -3.55 19.44 7.49
C LYS A 132 -4.92 20.02 7.84
N GLU A 133 -5.52 20.86 6.97
CA GLU A 133 -6.76 21.58 7.31
C GLU A 133 -7.72 21.78 6.12
N ALA A 134 -7.38 21.37 4.89
CA ALA A 134 -8.11 21.79 3.70
C ALA A 134 -9.20 20.83 3.23
N LYS A 135 -9.03 19.52 3.41
CA LYS A 135 -9.97 18.47 2.97
C LYS A 135 -10.15 17.40 4.03
N ASN A 136 -11.34 16.80 4.09
CA ASN A 136 -11.61 15.63 4.92
C ASN A 136 -11.22 14.31 4.21
N VAL A 137 -10.15 14.33 3.42
CA VAL A 137 -9.57 13.16 2.76
C VAL A 137 -8.29 12.78 3.47
N TYR A 138 -8.22 11.54 3.93
CA TYR A 138 -7.09 11.00 4.67
C TYR A 138 -6.43 9.90 3.85
N TRP A 139 -5.11 9.90 3.86
CA TRP A 139 -4.30 8.89 3.17
C TRP A 139 -3.32 8.25 4.14
N THR A 140 -3.40 6.93 4.31
CA THR A 140 -2.44 6.14 5.10
C THR A 140 -1.84 5.05 4.22
N ASN A 141 -0.51 4.99 4.17
CA ASN A 141 0.24 3.95 3.46
C ASN A 141 0.64 2.83 4.42
N TYR A 142 0.35 1.58 4.07
CA TYR A 142 0.80 0.41 4.80
C TYR A 142 2.05 -0.16 4.13
N SER A 143 3.24 0.14 4.67
CA SER A 143 4.51 -0.41 4.22
C SER A 143 4.67 -1.83 4.75
N LEU A 144 4.40 -2.81 3.89
CA LEU A 144 4.34 -4.23 4.25
C LEU A 144 5.63 -4.94 3.93
N GLY A 145 6.08 -5.81 4.84
CA GLY A 145 7.10 -6.83 4.59
C GLY A 145 6.62 -7.96 3.70
N MET A 146 7.41 -9.02 3.60
CA MET A 146 7.02 -10.22 2.83
C MET A 146 5.71 -10.79 3.38
N THR A 147 4.74 -10.96 2.48
CA THR A 147 3.39 -11.41 2.82
C THR A 147 3.07 -12.70 2.08
N LYS A 148 2.38 -13.64 2.73
CA LYS A 148 1.94 -14.93 2.17
C LYS A 148 0.89 -14.72 1.09
N THR A 149 1.32 -14.30 -0.10
CA THR A 149 0.44 -14.06 -1.25
C THR A 149 1.02 -14.65 -2.52
N GLY A 150 0.17 -14.88 -3.52
CA GLY A 150 0.63 -15.31 -4.85
C GLY A 150 1.54 -14.29 -5.55
N LEU A 151 1.65 -13.06 -5.08
CA LEU A 151 2.64 -12.10 -5.58
C LEU A 151 4.05 -12.47 -5.12
N THR A 152 4.19 -12.88 -3.86
CA THR A 152 5.47 -13.24 -3.25
C THR A 152 5.96 -14.59 -3.77
N ASN A 153 5.05 -15.55 -3.89
CA ASN A 153 5.39 -16.90 -4.30
C ASN A 153 4.15 -17.62 -4.83
N ARG A 154 4.19 -18.04 -6.10
CA ARG A 154 3.06 -18.70 -6.75
C ARG A 154 3.31 -20.20 -6.93
N ASP A 155 2.28 -20.99 -6.68
CA ASP A 155 2.13 -22.34 -7.19
C ASP A 155 1.64 -22.33 -8.66
N THR A 156 1.36 -23.52 -9.21
CA THR A 156 0.83 -23.68 -10.56
C THR A 156 -0.55 -23.09 -10.78
N ASN A 157 -1.32 -22.84 -9.70
CA ASN A 157 -2.66 -22.25 -9.72
C ASN A 157 -2.64 -20.73 -9.53
N GLY A 158 -1.47 -20.16 -9.19
CA GLY A 158 -1.33 -18.74 -8.88
C GLY A 158 -1.54 -18.41 -7.40
N ASP A 159 -1.78 -19.40 -6.56
CA ASP A 159 -1.91 -19.26 -5.11
C ASP A 159 -0.54 -19.25 -4.42
N PHE A 160 -0.51 -18.90 -3.14
CA PHE A 160 0.72 -18.90 -2.37
C PHE A 160 1.27 -20.33 -2.17
N ASP A 161 2.52 -20.56 -2.61
CA ASP A 161 3.20 -21.83 -2.42
C ASP A 161 3.89 -21.87 -1.05
N SER A 162 3.25 -22.52 -0.09
CA SER A 162 3.78 -22.67 1.27
C SER A 162 5.03 -23.56 1.38
N THR A 163 5.42 -24.27 0.31
CA THR A 163 6.61 -25.13 0.32
C THR A 163 7.91 -24.36 0.12
N LYS A 164 7.82 -23.18 -0.49
CA LYS A 164 8.94 -22.26 -0.68
C LYS A 164 9.03 -21.34 0.53
N HIS A 165 10.23 -20.93 0.88
CA HIS A 165 10.50 -19.98 1.99
C HIS A 165 9.99 -20.43 3.37
N LYS A 166 10.03 -21.74 3.67
CA LYS A 166 9.58 -22.31 4.96
C LYS A 166 10.22 -21.67 6.18
N ASP A 167 11.46 -21.23 6.03
CA ASP A 167 12.28 -20.68 7.13
C ASP A 167 12.21 -19.14 7.19
N TYR A 168 11.47 -18.50 6.28
CA TYR A 168 11.34 -17.04 6.27
C TYR A 168 9.99 -16.63 6.88
N PRO A 169 9.99 -15.87 7.97
CA PRO A 169 8.74 -15.40 8.54
C PRO A 169 8.06 -14.41 7.58
N MET A 170 6.82 -14.70 7.28
CA MET A 170 5.98 -13.90 6.40
C MET A 170 4.77 -13.40 7.15
N LEU A 171 4.32 -12.21 6.77
CA LEU A 171 3.06 -11.65 7.25
C LEU A 171 1.87 -12.47 6.74
N ASP A 172 0.87 -12.62 7.57
CA ASP A 172 -0.40 -13.23 7.18
C ASP A 172 -1.33 -12.16 6.61
N PRO A 173 -1.94 -12.37 5.42
CA PRO A 173 -2.88 -11.42 4.84
C PRO A 173 -4.08 -11.10 5.73
N ASP A 174 -4.58 -12.09 6.48
CA ASP A 174 -5.73 -11.90 7.38
C ASP A 174 -5.38 -10.99 8.56
N ASP A 175 -4.17 -11.15 9.14
CA ASP A 175 -3.73 -10.30 10.23
C ASP A 175 -3.53 -8.85 9.75
N ILE A 176 -3.00 -8.66 8.53
CA ILE A 176 -2.90 -7.35 7.90
C ILE A 176 -4.29 -6.73 7.72
N ALA A 177 -5.23 -7.49 7.16
CA ALA A 177 -6.59 -7.02 6.90
C ALA A 177 -7.33 -6.62 8.19
N LYS A 178 -7.28 -7.47 9.22
CA LYS A 178 -7.84 -7.16 10.54
C LYS A 178 -7.24 -5.91 11.15
N ARG A 179 -5.91 -5.74 10.99
CA ARG A 179 -5.22 -4.54 11.48
C ARG A 179 -5.68 -3.29 10.72
N MET A 180 -5.80 -3.34 9.39
CA MET A 180 -6.27 -2.21 8.58
C MET A 180 -7.70 -1.78 9.00
N TRP A 181 -8.62 -2.72 9.15
CA TRP A 181 -9.98 -2.42 9.59
C TRP A 181 -10.02 -1.84 11.00
N LYS A 182 -9.29 -2.43 11.93
CA LYS A 182 -9.17 -1.92 13.31
C LYS A 182 -8.61 -0.49 13.35
N ASP A 183 -7.62 -0.20 12.52
CA ASP A 183 -7.03 1.13 12.46
C ASP A 183 -8.00 2.17 11.86
N ILE A 184 -8.87 1.76 10.92
CA ILE A 184 -9.97 2.59 10.40
C ILE A 184 -11.00 2.87 11.50
N GLU A 185 -11.45 1.85 12.22
CA GLU A 185 -12.40 1.99 13.34
C GLU A 185 -11.85 2.91 14.43
N ASN A 186 -10.56 2.81 14.74
CA ASN A 186 -9.86 3.65 15.72
C ASN A 186 -9.45 5.03 15.16
N LYS A 187 -9.77 5.33 13.90
CA LYS A 187 -9.43 6.58 13.21
C LYS A 187 -7.93 6.89 13.21
N LEU A 188 -7.08 5.87 13.15
CA LEU A 188 -5.62 6.03 13.17
C LEU A 188 -5.12 6.87 11.97
N TYR A 189 -5.86 6.86 10.87
CA TYR A 189 -5.60 7.67 9.67
C TYR A 189 -5.58 9.18 9.94
N LEU A 190 -6.19 9.66 11.02
CA LEU A 190 -6.13 11.07 11.41
C LEU A 190 -4.73 11.48 11.85
N GLU A 191 -3.97 10.57 12.42
CA GLU A 191 -2.67 10.81 13.03
C GLU A 191 -1.50 10.32 12.16
N GLN A 192 -1.67 9.18 11.48
CA GLN A 192 -0.59 8.49 10.79
C GLN A 192 -0.76 8.51 9.27
N PHE A 193 0.30 8.89 8.55
CA PHE A 193 0.38 8.74 7.09
C PHE A 193 0.99 7.39 6.69
N GLU A 194 1.62 6.69 7.63
CA GLU A 194 2.23 5.39 7.41
C GLU A 194 2.07 4.45 8.61
N VAL A 195 1.83 3.16 8.28
CA VAL A 195 1.91 2.03 9.19
C VAL A 195 2.87 1.02 8.58
N ALA A 196 4.04 0.80 9.20
CA ALA A 196 4.96 -0.24 8.75
C ALA A 196 4.73 -1.53 9.54
N ILE A 197 4.60 -2.65 8.83
CA ILE A 197 4.42 -3.98 9.40
C ILE A 197 5.48 -4.91 8.83
N GLU A 198 6.43 -5.31 9.67
CA GLU A 198 7.46 -6.27 9.33
C GLU A 198 7.71 -7.23 10.51
N GLN A 199 7.94 -8.53 10.22
CA GLN A 199 8.07 -9.54 11.27
C GLN A 199 9.47 -9.65 11.88
N ASN A 200 10.53 -9.22 11.20
CA ASN A 200 11.89 -9.65 11.53
C ASN A 200 12.92 -8.57 11.78
N ARG A 201 12.56 -7.31 11.81
CA ARG A 201 13.53 -6.27 12.12
C ARG A 201 13.15 -5.49 13.35
N ASP A 202 14.08 -5.50 14.26
CA ASP A 202 14.13 -4.53 15.34
C ASP A 202 14.52 -3.16 14.73
N TRP A 203 13.55 -2.49 14.10
CA TRP A 203 13.68 -1.11 13.63
C TRP A 203 13.87 -0.11 14.79
N LYS A 204 14.18 -0.63 16.00
CA LYS A 204 14.30 0.15 17.22
C LYS A 204 15.48 1.10 17.20
N ASP A 205 16.49 0.88 16.38
CA ASP A 205 17.74 1.63 16.42
C ASP A 205 17.78 2.89 15.54
N ARG A 206 16.78 3.09 14.65
CA ARG A 206 16.57 4.39 13.98
C ARG A 206 15.12 4.79 14.07
N SER A 207 14.85 6.00 14.55
CA SER A 207 13.50 6.52 14.52
C SER A 207 13.03 6.59 13.05
N ARG A 208 11.80 6.18 12.76
CA ARG A 208 11.20 6.28 11.42
C ARG A 208 11.28 7.71 10.86
N VAL A 209 11.33 8.68 11.75
CA VAL A 209 11.52 10.09 11.44
C VAL A 209 12.91 10.34 10.85
N GLU A 210 13.97 9.71 11.35
CA GLU A 210 15.34 9.87 10.83
C GLU A 210 15.47 9.27 9.44
N VAL A 211 14.98 8.05 9.23
CA VAL A 211 14.97 7.44 7.89
C VAL A 211 14.15 8.29 6.92
N PHE A 212 13.03 8.84 7.38
CA PHE A 212 12.18 9.68 6.57
C PHE A 212 12.80 11.07 6.30
N MET A 213 13.47 11.67 7.26
CA MET A 213 14.19 12.94 7.09
C MET A 213 15.39 12.79 6.14
N ASP A 214 16.11 11.68 6.21
CA ASP A 214 17.16 11.35 5.23
C ASP A 214 16.57 11.23 3.81
N LEU A 215 15.36 10.68 3.68
CA LEU A 215 14.58 10.59 2.46
C LEU A 215 14.30 11.97 1.86
N VAL A 216 13.68 12.83 2.63
CA VAL A 216 13.28 14.18 2.19
C VAL A 216 14.52 15.01 1.81
N THR A 217 15.59 14.91 2.60
CA THR A 217 16.85 15.61 2.34
C THR A 217 17.51 15.14 1.05
N ASN A 218 17.51 13.83 0.79
CA ASN A 218 18.07 13.29 -0.46
C ASN A 218 17.24 13.69 -1.69
N LEU A 219 15.92 13.80 -1.57
CA LEU A 219 15.08 14.27 -2.68
C LEU A 219 15.29 15.74 -3.01
N GLU A 220 15.53 16.60 -2.03
CA GLU A 220 15.89 18.01 -2.25
C GLU A 220 17.24 18.14 -2.98
N ILE A 221 18.19 17.21 -2.76
CA ILE A 221 19.49 17.19 -3.44
C ILE A 221 19.35 16.77 -4.92
N TYR A 222 18.37 15.94 -5.28
CA TYR A 222 18.16 15.48 -6.65
C TYR A 222 17.23 16.38 -7.49
N GLY A 223 16.81 17.53 -6.96
CA GLY A 223 16.16 18.58 -7.75
C GLY A 223 14.74 18.25 -8.23
N ALA A 224 13.94 17.63 -7.39
CA ALA A 224 12.52 17.45 -7.62
C ALA A 224 11.70 18.69 -7.25
#